data_1073b83685fc4a19159e3e0331327ffd
#
_entry.id   1073b83685fc4a19159e3e0331327ffd
#
_cell.length_a   1.000
_cell.length_b   1.000
_cell.length_c   1.000
_cell.angle_alpha   90.00
_cell.angle_beta   90.00
_cell.angle_gamma   90.00
#
_symmetry.space_group_name_H-M   'P 1'
#
loop_
_entity.id
_entity.type
_entity.pdbx_description
1 polymer ?
#
loop_
_entity_poly.entity_id
_entity_poly.type
_entity_poly.pdbx_seq_one_letter_code
_entity_poly.pdbx_strand_id
1 'polypeptide(L)'
;MCEPKSNFVSHDLVHNLKCTKRGPRIRHDMRKTRTWPGARFMCVCKDGDLNTAAYCLAEFMHEPFQPFPMATVAVHHSIKEEFIEMLRSRFRQLKPHVANHPNYLRAVEELKYGPRRVKYVLADPADAPPCASPILLTDDVTHLFFPSGPSGTTTMHSFQTMQQVAHIFGKETPKFDAVYFFDEGISSVYILAGLIKCVQFFVNCMDACLMEIMTYYMEHMPMVIYKRGYHYETLELGNQWKIIVFPYSTTILRQCCCPTGQCRCYATHSACCEDHLHT
;
A
#
# COMPACT_ATOMS: atom_id res chain seq x y z
N MET A 1 5.80 1.01 36.55
CA MET A 1 5.20 1.84 35.50
C MET A 1 6.34 2.28 34.60
N CYS A 2 6.54 1.58 33.48
CA CYS A 2 7.51 1.97 32.47
C CYS A 2 6.74 2.69 31.36
N GLU A 3 7.02 3.96 31.18
CA GLU A 3 6.54 4.73 30.05
C GLU A 3 7.10 4.11 28.75
N PRO A 4 6.29 3.91 27.71
CA PRO A 4 6.81 3.50 26.42
C PRO A 4 7.60 4.67 25.83
N LYS A 5 8.91 4.53 25.76
CA LYS A 5 9.77 5.46 25.02
C LYS A 5 9.37 5.37 23.55
N SER A 6 8.70 6.38 23.03
CA SER A 6 8.46 6.56 21.61
C SER A 6 9.83 6.67 20.91
N ASN A 7 10.29 5.58 20.32
CA ASN A 7 11.48 5.58 19.46
C ASN A 7 11.16 6.24 18.12
N PHE A 8 10.80 7.50 18.14
CA PHE A 8 10.91 8.33 16.96
C PHE A 8 12.40 8.47 16.66
N VAL A 9 12.81 7.95 15.53
CA VAL A 9 14.18 8.08 15.06
C VAL A 9 14.47 9.57 14.94
N SER A 10 15.21 10.09 15.91
CA SER A 10 15.64 11.47 15.91
C SER A 10 16.61 11.71 14.74
N HIS A 11 16.79 12.97 14.40
CA HIS A 11 17.68 13.47 13.35
C HIS A 11 19.10 12.86 13.37
N ASP A 12 19.54 12.32 14.49
CA ASP A 12 20.90 11.80 14.69
C ASP A 12 21.19 10.45 14.01
N LEU A 13 20.16 9.62 13.80
CA LEU A 13 20.32 8.36 13.03
C LEU A 13 20.56 8.60 11.54
N VAL A 14 20.12 9.74 11.02
CA VAL A 14 20.35 10.11 9.61
C VAL A 14 21.83 10.44 9.35
N HIS A 15 22.58 10.87 10.37
CA HIS A 15 24.01 11.18 10.23
C HIS A 15 24.89 9.94 9.94
N ASN A 16 24.41 8.74 10.24
CA ASN A 16 25.17 7.51 10.00
C ASN A 16 24.97 6.90 8.60
N LEU A 17 24.14 7.52 7.75
CA LEU A 17 24.05 7.17 6.32
C LEU A 17 25.31 7.63 5.57
N LYS A 18 26.43 6.93 5.75
CA LYS A 18 27.62 7.09 4.92
C LYS A 18 27.38 6.49 3.52
N CYS A 19 26.56 7.17 2.72
CA CYS A 19 26.50 6.90 1.29
C CYS A 19 27.35 7.95 0.59
N THR A 20 28.54 7.53 0.15
CA THR A 20 29.50 8.36 -0.54
C THR A 20 29.11 8.50 -2.00
N LYS A 21 28.78 9.69 -2.43
CA LYS A 21 29.10 10.41 -3.68
C LYS A 21 28.01 11.42 -4.01
N ARG A 22 28.38 12.70 -4.04
CA ARG A 22 27.52 13.79 -4.51
C ARG A 22 27.30 13.64 -6.02
N GLY A 23 26.07 13.34 -6.43
CA GLY A 23 25.64 13.46 -7.82
C GLY A 23 25.22 14.91 -8.15
N PRO A 24 25.15 15.28 -9.43
CA PRO A 24 24.84 16.64 -9.87
C PRO A 24 23.41 17.03 -9.47
N ARG A 25 23.24 18.25 -8.92
CA ARG A 25 21.93 18.86 -8.58
C ARG A 25 21.12 19.06 -9.87
N ILE A 26 20.11 18.21 -10.09
CA ILE A 26 19.14 18.40 -11.17
C ILE A 26 18.03 19.32 -10.65
N ARG A 27 17.91 20.53 -11.25
CA ARG A 27 16.74 21.39 -11.03
C ARG A 27 15.52 20.72 -11.65
N HIS A 28 14.58 20.31 -10.84
CA HIS A 28 13.31 19.72 -11.29
C HIS A 28 12.34 20.81 -11.73
N ASP A 29 11.91 20.73 -12.98
CA ASP A 29 10.74 21.45 -13.46
C ASP A 29 9.49 20.75 -12.93
N MET A 30 8.85 21.37 -11.92
CA MET A 30 7.69 20.83 -11.16
C MET A 30 6.41 20.68 -12.00
N ARG A 31 6.45 20.97 -13.31
CA ARG A 31 5.23 21.04 -14.14
C ARG A 31 4.92 19.77 -14.93
N LYS A 32 5.77 18.77 -14.91
CA LYS A 32 5.47 17.48 -15.57
C LYS A 32 4.93 16.51 -14.55
N THR A 33 3.60 16.40 -14.49
CA THR A 33 2.89 15.30 -13.82
C THR A 33 3.36 13.98 -14.45
N ARG A 34 4.34 13.34 -13.82
CA ARG A 34 4.72 11.97 -14.19
C ARG A 34 3.70 11.04 -13.56
N THR A 35 2.89 10.45 -14.40
CA THR A 35 1.96 9.40 -13.97
C THR A 35 2.77 8.17 -13.55
N TRP A 36 2.53 7.68 -12.34
CA TRP A 36 3.00 6.37 -11.93
C TRP A 36 2.06 5.33 -12.55
N PRO A 37 2.50 4.54 -13.52
CA PRO A 37 1.62 3.52 -14.09
C PRO A 37 1.30 2.48 -13.02
N GLY A 38 0.02 2.19 -12.84
CA GLY A 38 -0.46 1.15 -11.94
C GLY A 38 -0.35 1.46 -10.44
N ALA A 39 -0.18 2.72 -10.03
CA ALA A 39 -0.11 3.06 -8.61
C ALA A 39 -1.37 2.59 -7.86
N ARG A 40 -1.18 2.07 -6.65
CA ARG A 40 -2.24 1.54 -5.79
C ARG A 40 -2.38 2.37 -4.53
N PHE A 41 -3.59 2.42 -4.03
CA PHE A 41 -3.97 3.08 -2.78
C PHE A 41 -4.50 2.04 -1.80
N MET A 42 -4.10 2.09 -0.55
CA MET A 42 -4.63 1.23 0.50
C MET A 42 -5.45 2.05 1.49
N CYS A 43 -6.60 1.54 1.89
CA CYS A 43 -7.42 2.12 2.95
C CYS A 43 -7.63 1.07 4.04
N VAL A 44 -7.26 1.39 5.28
CA VAL A 44 -7.39 0.50 6.44
C VAL A 44 -8.35 1.15 7.43
N CYS A 45 -9.56 0.60 7.53
CA CYS A 45 -10.59 1.07 8.43
C CYS A 45 -10.38 0.51 9.85
N LYS A 46 -11.11 1.10 10.80
CA LYS A 46 -10.99 0.78 12.22
C LYS A 46 -11.18 -0.71 12.54
N ASP A 47 -12.16 -1.33 11.86
CA ASP A 47 -12.56 -2.71 12.12
C ASP A 47 -11.98 -3.69 11.07
N GLY A 48 -11.01 -3.22 10.26
CA GLY A 48 -10.32 -4.03 9.26
C GLY A 48 -9.28 -4.99 9.86
N ASP A 49 -8.94 -6.05 9.15
CA ASP A 49 -7.85 -6.95 9.54
C ASP A 49 -6.49 -6.27 9.40
N LEU A 50 -6.04 -5.68 10.51
CA LEU A 50 -4.75 -4.97 10.58
C LEU A 50 -3.56 -5.88 10.28
N ASN A 51 -3.63 -7.12 10.69
CA ASN A 51 -2.55 -8.08 10.51
C ASN A 51 -2.32 -8.37 9.03
N THR A 52 -3.40 -8.65 8.31
CA THR A 52 -3.37 -8.87 6.85
C THR A 52 -2.99 -7.57 6.12
N ALA A 53 -3.56 -6.43 6.49
CA ALA A 53 -3.24 -5.14 5.87
C ALA A 53 -1.75 -4.78 6.04
N ALA A 54 -1.20 -4.93 7.24
CA ALA A 54 0.21 -4.65 7.52
C ALA A 54 1.14 -5.63 6.78
N TYR A 55 0.79 -6.92 6.71
CA TYR A 55 1.53 -7.90 5.94
C TYR A 55 1.59 -7.51 4.46
N CYS A 56 0.42 -7.23 3.88
CA CYS A 56 0.30 -6.84 2.48
C CYS A 56 1.11 -5.58 2.17
N LEU A 57 0.99 -4.55 3.01
CA LEU A 57 1.72 -3.31 2.82
C LEU A 57 3.23 -3.52 2.91
N ALA A 58 3.69 -4.32 3.89
CA ALA A 58 5.11 -4.65 4.03
C ALA A 58 5.67 -5.32 2.77
N GLU A 59 4.96 -6.30 2.21
CA GLU A 59 5.40 -6.98 0.98
C GLU A 59 5.52 -6.01 -0.20
N PHE A 60 4.57 -5.09 -0.39
CA PHE A 60 4.69 -4.04 -1.40
C PHE A 60 5.86 -3.10 -1.16
N MET A 61 6.12 -2.73 0.09
CA MET A 61 7.22 -1.83 0.44
C MET A 61 8.60 -2.48 0.26
N HIS A 62 8.68 -3.82 0.27
CA HIS A 62 9.92 -4.54 -0.02
C HIS A 62 10.24 -4.63 -1.53
N GLU A 63 9.24 -4.49 -2.40
CA GLU A 63 9.38 -4.54 -3.85
C GLU A 63 8.69 -3.34 -4.54
N PRO A 64 9.06 -2.10 -4.18
CA PRO A 64 8.31 -0.90 -4.57
C PRO A 64 8.45 -0.53 -6.05
N PHE A 65 9.33 -1.19 -6.80
CA PHE A 65 9.59 -0.92 -8.22
C PHE A 65 8.97 -1.96 -9.15
N GLN A 66 8.20 -2.90 -8.59
CA GLN A 66 7.41 -3.82 -9.41
C GLN A 66 6.23 -3.10 -10.08
N PRO A 67 5.64 -3.68 -11.12
CA PRO A 67 4.37 -3.19 -11.66
C PRO A 67 3.33 -3.05 -10.53
N PHE A 68 2.57 -1.97 -10.54
CA PHE A 68 1.52 -1.70 -9.54
C PHE A 68 2.03 -1.43 -8.11
N PRO A 69 2.91 -0.43 -7.91
CA PRO A 69 3.46 -0.11 -6.60
C PRO A 69 2.40 0.45 -5.66
N MET A 70 2.50 0.12 -4.37
CA MET A 70 1.70 0.75 -3.33
C MET A 70 2.27 2.13 -3.02
N ALA A 71 1.58 3.19 -3.44
CA ALA A 71 2.08 4.55 -3.29
C ALA A 71 1.63 5.18 -1.97
N THR A 72 0.37 4.97 -1.58
CA THR A 72 -0.24 5.65 -0.44
C THR A 72 -1.09 4.70 0.37
N VAL A 73 -1.04 4.84 1.69
CA VAL A 73 -1.97 4.18 2.62
C VAL A 73 -2.71 5.24 3.45
N ALA A 74 -4.03 5.11 3.54
CA ALA A 74 -4.86 5.83 4.50
C ALA A 74 -5.24 4.88 5.63
N VAL A 75 -5.02 5.29 6.88
CA VAL A 75 -5.28 4.47 8.07
C VAL A 75 -6.21 5.22 8.99
N HIS A 76 -7.23 4.55 9.53
CA HIS A 76 -8.12 5.20 10.49
C HIS A 76 -7.33 5.68 11.71
N HIS A 77 -7.60 6.90 12.17
CA HIS A 77 -6.79 7.57 13.19
C HIS A 77 -6.66 6.78 14.50
N SER A 78 -7.70 6.04 14.89
CA SER A 78 -7.73 5.28 16.17
C SER A 78 -6.79 4.08 16.20
N ILE A 79 -6.37 3.57 15.03
CA ILE A 79 -5.52 2.38 14.90
C ILE A 79 -4.14 2.70 14.30
N LYS A 80 -3.87 3.99 14.08
CA LYS A 80 -2.67 4.45 13.38
C LYS A 80 -1.38 3.95 14.02
N GLU A 81 -1.23 4.16 15.31
CA GLU A 81 0.02 3.81 16.02
C GLU A 81 0.20 2.28 16.09
N GLU A 82 -0.87 1.54 16.37
CA GLU A 82 -0.86 0.08 16.36
C GLU A 82 -0.46 -0.45 14.97
N PHE A 83 -1.02 0.11 13.92
CA PHE A 83 -0.71 -0.27 12.54
C PHE A 83 0.76 0.00 12.19
N ILE A 84 1.31 1.15 12.62
CA ILE A 84 2.72 1.51 12.41
C ILE A 84 3.64 0.48 13.09
N GLU A 85 3.39 0.14 14.35
CA GLU A 85 4.21 -0.82 15.08
C GLU A 85 4.12 -2.22 14.47
N MET A 86 2.93 -2.65 14.09
CA MET A 86 2.70 -3.91 13.42
C MET A 86 3.40 -3.98 12.05
N LEU A 87 3.37 -2.88 11.29
CA LEU A 87 4.06 -2.77 10.01
C LEU A 87 5.59 -2.77 10.20
N ARG A 88 6.09 -2.00 11.17
CA ARG A 88 7.52 -1.89 11.48
C ARG A 88 8.12 -3.25 11.87
N SER A 89 7.39 -4.06 12.64
CA SER A 89 7.83 -5.41 13.01
C SER A 89 8.00 -6.37 11.81
N ARG A 90 7.47 -6.01 10.65
CA ARG A 90 7.57 -6.77 9.39
C ARG A 90 8.65 -6.24 8.46
N PHE A 91 9.21 -5.10 8.76
CA PHE A 91 10.28 -4.54 7.94
C PHE A 91 11.54 -5.39 8.05
N ARG A 92 12.11 -5.68 6.93
CA ARG A 92 13.38 -6.39 6.76
C ARG A 92 14.25 -5.68 5.74
N GLN A 93 15.50 -6.04 5.67
CA GLN A 93 16.44 -5.44 4.73
C GLN A 93 15.94 -5.57 3.29
N LEU A 94 15.95 -4.45 2.56
CA LEU A 94 15.65 -4.39 1.13
C LEU A 94 16.69 -5.17 0.33
N LYS A 95 16.23 -5.82 -0.73
CA LYS A 95 17.13 -6.48 -1.68
C LYS A 95 18.08 -5.46 -2.34
N PRO A 96 19.31 -5.86 -2.70
CA PRO A 96 20.30 -4.93 -3.27
C PRO A 96 19.80 -4.15 -4.50
N HIS A 97 19.00 -4.76 -5.36
CA HIS A 97 18.46 -4.08 -6.54
C HIS A 97 17.46 -2.97 -6.20
N VAL A 98 16.73 -3.11 -5.07
CA VAL A 98 15.84 -2.08 -4.55
C VAL A 98 16.64 -0.97 -3.85
N ALA A 99 17.52 -1.34 -2.92
CA ALA A 99 18.30 -0.40 -2.15
C ALA A 99 19.25 0.45 -3.02
N ASN A 100 19.72 -0.10 -4.15
CA ASN A 100 20.58 0.61 -5.11
C ASN A 100 19.79 1.26 -6.26
N HIS A 101 18.45 1.20 -6.24
CA HIS A 101 17.66 1.82 -7.30
C HIS A 101 17.79 3.34 -7.27
N PRO A 102 18.02 4.01 -8.42
CA PRO A 102 18.26 5.46 -8.46
C PRO A 102 17.15 6.30 -7.81
N ASN A 103 15.90 5.88 -7.95
CA ASN A 103 14.77 6.59 -7.35
C ASN A 103 14.75 6.44 -5.82
N TYR A 104 15.09 5.25 -5.30
CA TYR A 104 15.20 5.02 -3.86
C TYR A 104 16.34 5.87 -3.26
N LEU A 105 17.51 5.84 -3.86
CA LEU A 105 18.67 6.64 -3.42
C LEU A 105 18.34 8.13 -3.41
N ARG A 106 17.63 8.61 -4.45
CA ARG A 106 17.18 10.01 -4.51
C ARG A 106 16.19 10.33 -3.40
N ALA A 107 15.21 9.45 -3.12
CA ALA A 107 14.27 9.66 -2.04
C ALA A 107 14.97 9.73 -0.68
N VAL A 108 15.94 8.85 -0.40
CA VAL A 108 16.77 8.88 0.80
C VAL A 108 17.56 10.20 0.89
N GLU A 109 18.13 10.67 -0.22
CA GLU A 109 18.85 11.95 -0.25
C GLU A 109 17.93 13.13 0.01
N GLU A 110 16.74 13.17 -0.58
CA GLU A 110 15.73 14.21 -0.35
C GLU A 110 15.23 14.22 1.10
N LEU A 111 15.02 13.06 1.72
CA LEU A 111 14.65 12.96 3.13
C LEU A 111 15.76 13.47 4.05
N LYS A 112 17.02 13.25 3.69
CA LYS A 112 18.18 13.64 4.47
C LYS A 112 18.52 15.12 4.34
N TYR A 113 18.46 15.67 3.14
CA TYR A 113 18.95 17.01 2.81
C TYR A 113 17.87 17.95 2.27
N GLY A 114 16.63 17.46 2.12
CA GLY A 114 15.52 18.26 1.61
C GLY A 114 15.17 19.42 2.53
N PRO A 115 14.52 20.46 1.98
CA PRO A 115 14.18 21.70 2.72
C PRO A 115 13.11 21.48 3.78
N ARG A 116 12.41 20.35 3.76
CA ARG A 116 11.33 20.03 4.71
C ARG A 116 11.70 18.79 5.52
N ARG A 117 11.53 18.90 6.82
CA ARG A 117 11.64 17.75 7.73
C ARG A 117 10.33 16.99 7.67
N VAL A 118 10.39 15.74 7.20
CA VAL A 118 9.25 14.83 7.12
C VAL A 118 9.49 13.71 8.14
N LYS A 119 8.46 13.32 8.88
CA LYS A 119 8.52 12.15 9.75
C LYS A 119 8.42 10.89 8.93
N TYR A 120 9.25 9.91 9.24
CA TYR A 120 9.25 8.61 8.57
C TYR A 120 9.60 7.49 9.54
N VAL A 121 9.16 6.30 9.19
CA VAL A 121 9.43 5.05 9.92
C VAL A 121 10.31 4.17 9.05
N LEU A 122 11.34 3.60 9.67
CA LEU A 122 12.26 2.62 9.13
C LEU A 122 12.16 1.31 9.90
N ALA A 123 12.78 0.26 9.39
CA ALA A 123 13.04 -0.96 10.13
C ALA A 123 13.84 -0.69 11.42
N ASP A 124 13.77 -1.61 12.36
CA ASP A 124 14.73 -1.59 13.47
C ASP A 124 16.16 -1.75 12.91
N PRO A 125 17.16 -1.03 13.45
CA PRO A 125 18.54 -1.19 13.01
C PRO A 125 19.10 -2.60 13.13
N ALA A 126 18.50 -3.44 13.97
CA ALA A 126 18.83 -4.87 14.07
C ALA A 126 18.34 -5.67 12.84
N ASP A 127 17.24 -5.26 12.22
CA ASP A 127 16.60 -5.97 11.11
C ASP A 127 17.06 -5.45 9.74
N ALA A 128 17.32 -4.14 9.63
CA ALA A 128 17.84 -3.55 8.40
C ALA A 128 18.62 -2.27 8.63
N PRO A 129 19.72 -2.05 7.88
CA PRO A 129 20.42 -0.78 7.94
C PRO A 129 19.54 0.34 7.33
N PRO A 130 19.63 1.58 7.84
CA PRO A 130 18.79 2.69 7.36
C PRO A 130 18.88 2.98 5.85
N CYS A 131 20.00 2.63 5.21
CA CYS A 131 20.20 2.81 3.76
C CYS A 131 19.57 1.69 2.91
N ALA A 132 19.03 0.65 3.52
CA ALA A 132 18.37 -0.48 2.86
C ALA A 132 17.11 -0.90 3.63
N SER A 133 16.36 0.04 4.17
CA SER A 133 15.12 -0.17 4.89
C SER A 133 13.91 0.29 4.07
N PRO A 134 12.75 -0.37 4.14
CA PRO A 134 11.50 0.23 3.70
C PRO A 134 11.27 1.59 4.38
N ILE A 135 10.65 2.54 3.68
CA ILE A 135 10.44 3.90 4.18
C ILE A 135 8.95 4.23 4.14
N LEU A 136 8.35 4.40 5.32
CA LEU A 136 6.98 4.88 5.47
C LEU A 136 6.99 6.35 5.91
N LEU A 137 6.40 7.24 5.12
CA LEU A 137 6.27 8.65 5.45
C LEU A 137 4.98 8.88 6.24
N THR A 138 5.06 9.40 7.47
CA THR A 138 3.93 9.41 8.41
C THR A 138 3.37 10.81 8.72
N ASP A 139 3.88 11.83 8.10
CA ASP A 139 3.55 13.24 8.41
C ASP A 139 2.45 13.82 7.52
N ASP A 140 1.54 12.96 7.03
CA ASP A 140 0.44 13.33 6.11
C ASP A 140 0.93 14.12 4.87
N VAL A 141 2.15 13.83 4.43
CA VAL A 141 2.75 14.42 3.22
C VAL A 141 2.32 13.65 1.98
N THR A 142 2.12 14.37 0.89
CA THR A 142 1.77 13.78 -0.39
C THR A 142 3.01 13.45 -1.23
N HIS A 143 2.86 12.60 -2.23
CA HIS A 143 3.91 12.29 -3.20
C HIS A 143 4.39 13.48 -4.04
N LEU A 144 3.79 14.67 -3.87
CA LEU A 144 4.31 15.92 -4.45
C LEU A 144 5.75 16.23 -4.03
N PHE A 145 6.18 15.70 -2.88
CA PHE A 145 7.58 15.82 -2.44
C PHE A 145 8.53 14.88 -3.17
N PHE A 146 8.00 13.84 -3.80
CA PHE A 146 8.76 12.80 -4.49
C PHE A 146 8.15 12.54 -5.89
N PRO A 147 8.13 13.56 -6.79
CA PRO A 147 7.28 13.52 -7.98
C PRO A 147 7.78 12.63 -9.13
N SER A 148 8.95 12.02 -9.02
CA SER A 148 9.63 11.40 -10.16
C SER A 148 9.29 9.92 -10.42
N GLY A 149 8.12 9.45 -10.03
CA GLY A 149 7.68 8.06 -10.17
C GLY A 149 7.93 7.25 -8.88
N PRO A 150 7.78 5.92 -8.90
CA PRO A 150 7.99 5.09 -7.73
C PRO A 150 9.33 5.41 -7.07
N SER A 151 9.29 5.87 -5.82
CA SER A 151 10.48 6.34 -5.09
C SER A 151 11.01 5.29 -4.12
N GLY A 152 10.30 4.19 -3.95
CA GLY A 152 10.59 3.22 -2.89
C GLY A 152 10.10 3.67 -1.52
N THR A 153 9.29 4.74 -1.48
CA THR A 153 8.63 5.23 -0.26
C THR A 153 7.12 5.09 -0.39
N THR A 154 6.44 4.87 0.73
CA THR A 154 4.98 4.90 0.80
C THR A 154 4.56 6.06 1.72
N THR A 155 3.57 6.84 1.31
CA THR A 155 2.98 7.88 2.15
C THR A 155 1.85 7.33 2.99
N MET A 156 1.74 7.77 4.25
CA MET A 156 0.66 7.39 5.13
C MET A 156 -0.10 8.62 5.61
N HIS A 157 -1.42 8.54 5.50
CA HIS A 157 -2.34 9.56 5.97
C HIS A 157 -3.29 8.98 7.00
N SER A 158 -3.69 9.80 7.98
CA SER A 158 -4.73 9.43 8.94
C SER A 158 -6.09 10.01 8.52
N PHE A 159 -7.17 9.25 8.78
CA PHE A 159 -8.52 9.68 8.48
C PHE A 159 -9.52 9.28 9.59
N GLN A 160 -10.69 9.90 9.56
CA GLN A 160 -11.84 9.59 10.44
C GLN A 160 -13.10 9.24 9.64
N THR A 161 -13.21 9.75 8.41
CA THR A 161 -14.39 9.57 7.56
C THR A 161 -14.00 9.24 6.13
N MET A 162 -14.90 8.57 5.38
CA MET A 162 -14.67 8.25 3.97
C MET A 162 -14.51 9.51 3.08
N GLN A 163 -15.12 10.63 3.46
CA GLN A 163 -14.92 11.91 2.77
C GLN A 163 -13.48 12.40 2.90
N GLN A 164 -12.86 12.19 4.07
CA GLN A 164 -11.43 12.50 4.24
C GLN A 164 -10.54 11.57 3.40
N VAL A 165 -10.88 10.28 3.30
CA VAL A 165 -10.17 9.34 2.41
C VAL A 165 -10.26 9.81 0.95
N ALA A 166 -11.46 10.20 0.49
CA ALA A 166 -11.66 10.74 -0.85
C ALA A 166 -10.84 12.02 -1.09
N HIS A 167 -10.73 12.89 -0.08
CA HIS A 167 -9.91 14.10 -0.14
C HIS A 167 -8.41 13.77 -0.22
N ILE A 168 -7.91 12.82 0.58
CA ILE A 168 -6.54 12.33 0.53
C ILE A 168 -6.25 11.77 -0.87
N PHE A 169 -7.12 10.90 -1.37
CA PHE A 169 -7.01 10.32 -2.70
C PHE A 169 -6.91 11.39 -3.80
N GLY A 170 -7.71 12.44 -3.70
CA GLY A 170 -7.71 13.54 -4.67
C GLY A 170 -6.51 14.49 -4.56
N LYS A 171 -5.84 14.53 -3.41
CA LYS A 171 -4.64 15.37 -3.19
C LYS A 171 -3.36 14.72 -3.68
N GLU A 172 -3.33 13.40 -3.73
CA GLU A 172 -2.14 12.66 -4.14
C GLU A 172 -1.84 12.87 -5.63
N THR A 173 -0.57 12.90 -5.97
CA THR A 173 -0.10 13.08 -7.36
C THR A 173 -0.27 11.84 -8.21
N PRO A 174 -0.01 10.62 -7.70
CA PRO A 174 -0.19 9.41 -8.49
C PRO A 174 -1.67 9.22 -8.87
N LYS A 175 -1.91 8.81 -10.11
CA LYS A 175 -3.19 8.23 -10.51
C LYS A 175 -3.25 6.81 -9.97
N PHE A 176 -4.23 6.54 -9.11
CA PHE A 176 -4.40 5.19 -8.59
C PHE A 176 -5.29 4.36 -9.51
N ASP A 177 -4.81 3.20 -9.89
CA ASP A 177 -5.55 2.25 -10.73
C ASP A 177 -6.40 1.29 -9.88
N ALA A 178 -5.99 1.03 -8.65
CA ALA A 178 -6.71 0.18 -7.72
C ALA A 178 -6.68 0.69 -6.27
N VAL A 179 -7.72 0.35 -5.53
CA VAL A 179 -7.84 0.54 -4.08
C VAL A 179 -7.90 -0.82 -3.40
N TYR A 180 -7.03 -1.03 -2.42
CA TYR A 180 -7.13 -2.13 -1.44
C TYR A 180 -7.81 -1.60 -0.21
N PHE A 181 -8.92 -2.21 0.16
CA PHE A 181 -9.79 -1.73 1.22
C PHE A 181 -9.93 -2.80 2.31
N PHE A 182 -9.52 -2.49 3.52
CA PHE A 182 -9.59 -3.39 4.66
C PHE A 182 -10.61 -2.85 5.66
N ASP A 183 -11.73 -3.55 5.78
CA ASP A 183 -12.84 -3.23 6.71
C ASP A 183 -13.65 -4.51 6.97
N GLU A 184 -14.22 -4.65 8.12
CA GLU A 184 -15.16 -5.74 8.40
C GLU A 184 -16.49 -5.55 7.65
N GLY A 185 -16.93 -4.28 7.51
CA GLY A 185 -18.14 -3.92 6.81
C GLY A 185 -17.92 -3.48 5.37
N ILE A 186 -18.58 -4.15 4.41
CA ILE A 186 -18.43 -3.82 2.97
C ILE A 186 -19.13 -2.52 2.55
N SER A 187 -20.03 -1.96 3.37
CA SER A 187 -20.78 -0.74 3.01
C SER A 187 -19.89 0.47 2.78
N SER A 188 -18.83 0.59 3.56
CA SER A 188 -17.88 1.71 3.48
C SER A 188 -17.17 1.78 2.13
N VAL A 189 -16.90 0.64 1.48
CA VAL A 189 -16.27 0.62 0.17
C VAL A 189 -17.17 1.20 -0.91
N TYR A 190 -18.48 0.95 -0.86
CA TYR A 190 -19.43 1.53 -1.84
C TYR A 190 -19.52 3.05 -1.69
N ILE A 191 -19.50 3.55 -0.44
CA ILE A 191 -19.44 5.00 -0.18
C ILE A 191 -18.16 5.57 -0.80
N LEU A 192 -17.00 4.99 -0.53
CA LEU A 192 -15.72 5.45 -1.08
C LEU A 192 -15.70 5.36 -2.61
N ALA A 193 -16.17 4.24 -3.17
CA ALA A 193 -16.23 4.03 -4.62
C ALA A 193 -17.10 5.07 -5.35
N GLY A 194 -18.17 5.54 -4.71
CA GLY A 194 -18.99 6.64 -5.22
C GLY A 194 -18.30 8.01 -5.17
N LEU A 195 -17.33 8.19 -4.27
CA LEU A 195 -16.66 9.48 -4.04
C LEU A 195 -15.39 9.67 -4.87
N ILE A 196 -14.71 8.60 -5.28
CA ILE A 196 -13.39 8.68 -5.93
C ILE A 196 -13.39 8.13 -7.36
N LYS A 197 -12.46 8.65 -8.16
CA LYS A 197 -12.29 8.25 -9.56
C LYS A 197 -11.31 7.06 -9.70
N CYS A 198 -11.61 5.96 -9.02
CA CYS A 198 -10.89 4.71 -9.19
C CYS A 198 -11.86 3.64 -9.71
N VAL A 199 -11.36 2.71 -10.51
CA VAL A 199 -12.19 1.66 -11.12
C VAL A 199 -12.20 0.39 -10.28
N GLN A 200 -11.06 -0.02 -9.73
CA GLN A 200 -10.87 -1.33 -9.13
C GLN A 200 -10.78 -1.24 -7.61
N PHE A 201 -11.60 -2.02 -6.92
CA PHE A 201 -11.63 -2.12 -5.47
C PHE A 201 -11.49 -3.58 -5.04
N PHE A 202 -10.46 -3.86 -4.27
CA PHE A 202 -10.20 -5.16 -3.65
C PHE A 202 -10.46 -5.03 -2.16
N VAL A 203 -11.53 -5.66 -1.67
CA VAL A 203 -11.96 -5.56 -0.27
C VAL A 203 -11.51 -6.81 0.47
N ASN A 204 -10.73 -6.63 1.52
CA ASN A 204 -10.17 -7.71 2.34
C ASN A 204 -9.47 -8.81 1.51
N CYS A 205 -8.96 -8.46 0.35
CA CYS A 205 -8.22 -9.37 -0.52
C CYS A 205 -7.19 -8.62 -1.35
N MET A 206 -6.31 -9.38 -1.99
CA MET A 206 -5.28 -8.87 -2.89
C MET A 206 -5.26 -9.68 -4.17
N ASP A 207 -4.95 -8.97 -5.26
CA ASP A 207 -4.58 -9.57 -6.55
C ASP A 207 -5.55 -10.64 -7.10
N ALA A 208 -6.86 -10.54 -6.76
CA ALA A 208 -7.88 -11.37 -7.38
C ALA A 208 -7.88 -11.13 -8.91
N CYS A 209 -7.94 -12.22 -9.67
CA CYS A 209 -7.91 -12.17 -11.14
C CYS A 209 -9.19 -11.52 -11.68
N LEU A 210 -9.08 -10.36 -12.32
CA LEU A 210 -10.23 -9.63 -12.86
C LEU A 210 -10.74 -10.14 -14.22
N MET A 211 -10.07 -11.09 -14.85
CA MET A 211 -10.46 -11.60 -16.17
C MET A 211 -11.90 -12.10 -16.20
N GLU A 212 -12.38 -12.62 -15.08
CA GLU A 212 -13.74 -13.18 -14.95
C GLU A 212 -14.85 -12.15 -15.12
N ILE A 213 -14.59 -10.90 -14.69
CA ILE A 213 -15.57 -9.82 -14.67
C ILE A 213 -15.29 -8.74 -15.73
N MET A 214 -14.11 -8.78 -16.35
CA MET A 214 -13.63 -7.69 -17.21
C MET A 214 -14.52 -7.47 -18.44
N THR A 215 -15.06 -8.52 -19.06
CA THR A 215 -15.96 -8.41 -20.21
C THR A 215 -17.20 -7.57 -19.86
N TYR A 216 -17.83 -7.87 -18.73
CA TYR A 216 -19.03 -7.15 -18.29
C TYR A 216 -18.73 -5.69 -17.93
N TYR A 217 -17.56 -5.45 -17.33
CA TYR A 217 -17.09 -4.10 -17.09
C TYR A 217 -16.91 -3.31 -18.39
N MET A 218 -16.27 -3.91 -19.41
CA MET A 218 -16.04 -3.26 -20.71
C MET A 218 -17.33 -2.98 -21.48
N GLU A 219 -18.33 -3.82 -21.30
CA GLU A 219 -19.65 -3.67 -21.90
C GLU A 219 -20.59 -2.76 -21.10
N HIS A 220 -20.11 -2.22 -19.97
CA HIS A 220 -20.90 -1.41 -19.04
C HIS A 220 -22.17 -2.14 -18.58
N MET A 221 -22.03 -3.42 -18.24
CA MET A 221 -23.12 -4.27 -17.76
C MET A 221 -23.01 -4.50 -16.26
N PRO A 222 -24.07 -4.28 -15.48
CA PRO A 222 -24.09 -4.68 -14.08
C PRO A 222 -24.11 -6.20 -14.00
N MET A 223 -23.17 -6.76 -13.25
CA MET A 223 -23.00 -8.22 -13.12
C MET A 223 -22.45 -8.59 -11.76
N VAL A 224 -22.92 -9.71 -11.24
CA VAL A 224 -22.36 -10.37 -10.06
C VAL A 224 -21.94 -11.79 -10.43
N ILE A 225 -20.70 -12.14 -10.10
CA ILE A 225 -20.13 -13.47 -10.35
C ILE A 225 -19.51 -13.99 -9.05
N TYR A 226 -19.76 -15.26 -8.75
CA TYR A 226 -19.10 -16.00 -7.67
C TYR A 226 -18.14 -17.01 -8.29
N LYS A 227 -16.84 -16.82 -8.10
CA LYS A 227 -15.83 -17.71 -8.65
C LYS A 227 -14.57 -17.75 -7.79
N ARG A 228 -13.99 -18.94 -7.64
CA ARG A 228 -12.74 -19.15 -6.91
C ARG A 228 -12.72 -18.54 -5.51
N GLY A 229 -13.85 -18.55 -4.81
CA GLY A 229 -13.95 -18.00 -3.46
C GLY A 229 -14.16 -16.48 -3.40
N TYR A 230 -14.29 -15.80 -4.54
CA TYR A 230 -14.51 -14.36 -4.60
C TYR A 230 -15.87 -14.02 -5.19
N HIS A 231 -16.47 -12.98 -4.63
CA HIS A 231 -17.54 -12.20 -5.23
C HIS A 231 -16.91 -11.13 -6.09
N TYR A 232 -17.30 -11.09 -7.36
CA TYR A 232 -16.96 -10.05 -8.32
C TYR A 232 -18.23 -9.30 -8.69
N GLU A 233 -18.15 -8.00 -8.70
CA GLU A 233 -19.29 -7.14 -9.01
C GLU A 233 -18.87 -6.00 -9.95
N THR A 234 -19.69 -5.74 -10.98
CA THR A 234 -19.63 -4.51 -11.78
C THR A 234 -20.90 -3.73 -11.58
N LEU A 235 -20.74 -2.44 -11.28
CA LEU A 235 -21.85 -1.51 -11.06
C LEU A 235 -21.43 -0.07 -11.36
N GLU A 236 -22.42 0.79 -11.61
CA GLU A 236 -22.17 2.21 -11.76
C GLU A 236 -22.32 2.92 -10.42
N LEU A 237 -21.25 3.63 -10.00
CA LEU A 237 -21.23 4.47 -8.81
C LEU A 237 -20.54 5.80 -9.13
N GLY A 238 -21.17 6.92 -8.73
CA GLY A 238 -20.60 8.25 -8.95
C GLY A 238 -20.37 8.55 -10.45
N ASN A 239 -21.28 8.14 -11.33
CA ASN A 239 -21.20 8.26 -12.78
C ASN A 239 -19.98 7.54 -13.39
N GLN A 240 -19.52 6.49 -12.76
CA GLN A 240 -18.42 5.65 -13.26
C GLN A 240 -18.69 4.17 -13.01
N TRP A 241 -18.33 3.36 -13.97
CA TRP A 241 -18.31 1.91 -13.79
C TRP A 241 -17.17 1.49 -12.88
N LYS A 242 -17.49 0.61 -11.93
CA LYS A 242 -16.57 0.09 -10.91
C LYS A 242 -16.53 -1.42 -10.97
N ILE A 243 -15.41 -1.97 -10.54
CA ILE A 243 -15.23 -3.38 -10.24
C ILE A 243 -14.96 -3.46 -8.73
N ILE A 244 -15.79 -4.21 -8.01
CA ILE A 244 -15.60 -4.48 -6.59
C ILE A 244 -15.43 -5.99 -6.42
N VAL A 245 -14.36 -6.38 -5.73
CA VAL A 245 -14.03 -7.79 -5.47
C VAL A 245 -13.82 -7.98 -3.99
N PHE A 246 -14.44 -9.00 -3.42
CA PHE A 246 -14.22 -9.40 -2.03
C PHE A 246 -14.40 -10.92 -1.88
N PRO A 247 -13.71 -11.55 -0.91
CA PRO A 247 -13.90 -12.96 -0.63
C PRO A 247 -15.30 -13.18 -0.03
N TYR A 248 -16.03 -14.16 -0.52
CA TYR A 248 -17.33 -14.53 0.07
C TYR A 248 -17.22 -15.57 1.19
N SER A 249 -16.00 -16.02 1.47
CA SER A 249 -15.70 -16.94 2.56
C SER A 249 -14.51 -16.41 3.37
N THR A 250 -14.72 -16.20 4.65
CA THR A 250 -13.65 -15.85 5.60
C THR A 250 -12.62 -16.97 5.77
N THR A 251 -12.96 -18.17 5.35
CA THR A 251 -12.12 -19.35 5.43
C THR A 251 -10.88 -19.23 4.54
N ILE A 252 -10.98 -18.53 3.42
CA ILE A 252 -9.86 -18.35 2.47
C ILE A 252 -8.75 -17.50 3.08
N LEU A 253 -9.09 -16.52 3.92
CA LEU A 253 -8.09 -15.67 4.58
C LEU A 253 -7.46 -16.30 5.82
N ARG A 254 -8.13 -17.28 6.44
CA ARG A 254 -7.70 -17.86 7.73
C ARG A 254 -7.18 -19.30 7.66
N GLN A 255 -7.54 -20.04 6.63
CA GLN A 255 -7.08 -21.42 6.45
C GLN A 255 -6.06 -21.50 5.31
N CYS A 256 -4.86 -21.10 5.63
CA CYS A 256 -3.74 -21.49 4.81
C CYS A 256 -3.48 -23.00 5.00
N CYS A 257 -3.29 -23.71 3.89
CA CYS A 257 -2.83 -25.10 3.88
C CYS A 257 -1.42 -25.29 4.47
N CYS A 258 -0.73 -24.20 4.83
CA CYS A 258 0.62 -24.27 5.37
C CYS A 258 0.59 -24.47 6.88
N PRO A 259 1.15 -25.59 7.42
CA PRO A 259 1.14 -25.92 8.85
C PRO A 259 1.85 -24.90 9.73
N THR A 260 2.70 -24.05 9.16
CA THR A 260 3.54 -23.09 9.87
C THR A 260 2.93 -21.71 10.02
N GLY A 261 1.73 -21.44 9.46
CA GLY A 261 1.11 -20.10 9.45
C GLY A 261 1.85 -19.04 8.62
N GLN A 262 2.97 -19.41 8.00
CA GLN A 262 3.79 -18.54 7.15
C GLN A 262 3.45 -18.73 5.66
N CYS A 263 2.18 -18.75 5.33
CA CYS A 263 1.77 -18.95 3.95
C CYS A 263 2.14 -17.76 3.06
N ARG A 264 2.89 -18.05 2.01
CA ARG A 264 3.15 -17.12 0.91
C ARG A 264 2.11 -17.22 -0.21
N CYS A 265 1.03 -17.97 -0.02
CA CYS A 265 -0.02 -18.18 -1.03
C CYS A 265 -0.71 -16.87 -1.44
N TYR A 266 -0.63 -15.83 -0.61
CA TYR A 266 -1.15 -14.51 -0.94
C TYR A 266 -0.29 -13.73 -1.95
N ALA A 267 0.98 -14.06 -2.06
CA ALA A 267 1.90 -13.34 -2.95
C ALA A 267 2.00 -13.95 -4.35
N THR A 268 1.62 -15.20 -4.47
CA THR A 268 1.64 -15.90 -5.76
C THR A 268 0.42 -16.81 -5.79
N HIS A 269 -0.45 -16.66 -6.76
CA HIS A 269 -1.48 -17.65 -7.13
C HIS A 269 -0.79 -18.94 -7.61
N SER A 270 0.13 -19.48 -6.82
CA SER A 270 0.85 -20.67 -7.20
C SER A 270 0.21 -21.88 -6.53
N ALA A 271 -0.06 -22.84 -7.33
CA ALA A 271 -0.24 -24.30 -7.20
C ALA A 271 -0.47 -24.94 -5.80
N CYS A 272 -0.10 -24.31 -4.71
CA CYS A 272 -0.22 -24.89 -3.38
C CYS A 272 -1.69 -25.11 -2.92
N CYS A 273 -2.63 -24.34 -3.46
CA CYS A 273 -4.06 -24.48 -3.13
C CYS A 273 -4.88 -25.21 -4.19
N GLU A 274 -4.32 -25.48 -5.37
CA GLU A 274 -5.03 -26.22 -6.43
C GLU A 274 -5.11 -27.73 -6.16
N ASP A 275 -4.12 -28.29 -5.46
CA ASP A 275 -4.04 -29.75 -5.21
C ASP A 275 -4.99 -30.25 -4.10
N HIS A 276 -5.61 -29.38 -3.31
CA HIS A 276 -6.48 -29.77 -2.19
C HIS A 276 -7.98 -29.59 -2.47
N LEU A 277 -8.38 -29.11 -3.64
CA LEU A 277 -9.78 -28.97 -4.02
C LEU A 277 -10.37 -30.20 -4.74
N HIS A 278 -9.60 -31.29 -4.86
CA HIS A 278 -10.01 -32.52 -5.55
C HIS A 278 -10.06 -33.77 -4.65
N THR A 279 -10.12 -33.61 -3.32
CA THR A 279 -10.42 -34.75 -2.42
C THR A 279 -11.68 -34.51 -1.62
#